data_e3f234043e58a5aabb5c7cce04bf1a1a
#
_entry.id   e3f234043e58a5aabb5c7cce04bf1a1a
#
_cell.length_a   1.000
_cell.length_b   1.000
_cell.length_c   1.000
_cell.angle_alpha   90.00
_cell.angle_beta   90.00
_cell.angle_gamma   90.00
#
_symmetry.space_group_name_H-M   'P 1'
#
loop_
_entity.id
_entity.type
_entity.pdbx_description
1 polymer ?
#
loop_
_entity_poly.entity_id
_entity_poly.type
_entity_poly.pdbx_seq_one_letter_code
_entity_poly.pdbx_strand_id
1 'polypeptide(L)'
;MPRVNRVYEPDRAQLLHTFSHLSEGIIPEFQIRFRTNCRPFEHPVVREKFFEFFDRAFAYYRGIDLVDYAIQPNHIHLAILTNPAPIPLEEVAQVHAQLRDEVLNPEDPCDRERLVKIEEDMHNYSLLMKQVTGPFGQWFMRELESKRDADIYCPVWCRRFGCTHLLSAKAAVQGMAYIEMNPLRHRPLGEPPVATYEAWTLMWGAKHERCEKGFKRLAQIIYHGYKVEEAERLLIRELERTVGRSIEETRRRRQEMIENGLDPNRPVTGCIDLNHPGGCPVFRRGFAIGEFQDLEDFSRRHWGRPVQPDRVCVSVDGSGLCSLVSPRGIGTERRC
;
A
#
# COMPACT_ATOMS: atom_id res chain seq x y z
N MET A 1 -18.81 11.31 -12.54
CA MET A 1 -18.19 11.92 -11.35
C MET A 1 -16.85 12.50 -11.77
N PRO A 2 -16.50 13.75 -11.46
CA PRO A 2 -15.20 14.28 -11.74
C PRO A 2 -14.15 13.41 -11.03
N ARG A 3 -13.11 13.04 -11.77
CA ARG A 3 -11.98 12.26 -11.25
C ARG A 3 -11.34 13.07 -10.13
N VAL A 4 -11.16 12.50 -8.94
CA VAL A 4 -10.23 13.04 -7.96
C VAL A 4 -8.86 12.93 -8.63
N ASN A 5 -8.30 14.05 -9.08
CA ASN A 5 -6.96 14.05 -9.58
C ASN A 5 -6.06 13.57 -8.43
N ARG A 6 -5.44 12.42 -8.62
CA ARG A 6 -4.41 11.95 -7.71
C ARG A 6 -3.29 12.96 -7.79
N VAL A 7 -2.91 13.46 -6.65
CA VAL A 7 -1.85 14.45 -6.55
C VAL A 7 -0.53 13.74 -6.82
N TYR A 8 0.10 14.08 -7.91
CA TYR A 8 1.46 13.67 -8.23
C TYR A 8 2.35 14.92 -8.20
N GLU A 9 3.41 14.88 -7.42
CA GLU A 9 4.42 15.93 -7.32
C GLU A 9 5.70 15.43 -8.00
N PRO A 10 5.96 15.78 -9.26
CA PRO A 10 7.12 15.28 -9.99
C PRO A 10 8.45 15.70 -9.36
N ASP A 11 8.47 16.85 -8.69
CA ASP A 11 9.70 17.45 -8.13
C ASP A 11 10.02 17.03 -6.70
N ARG A 12 9.22 16.12 -6.11
CA ARG A 12 9.39 15.68 -4.72
C ARG A 12 9.19 14.19 -4.54
N ALA A 13 10.02 13.60 -3.70
CA ALA A 13 9.76 12.26 -3.21
C ALA A 13 8.47 12.22 -2.40
N GLN A 14 7.56 11.31 -2.75
CA GLN A 14 6.28 11.10 -2.06
C GLN A 14 6.24 9.68 -1.51
N LEU A 15 5.99 9.55 -0.21
CA LEU A 15 5.68 8.25 0.38
C LEU A 15 4.16 8.04 0.38
N LEU A 16 3.74 6.95 -0.19
CA LEU A 16 2.34 6.62 -0.41
C LEU A 16 2.03 5.24 0.16
N HIS A 17 0.95 5.15 0.94
CA HIS A 17 0.33 3.88 1.25
C HIS A 17 -0.78 3.61 0.24
N THR A 18 -0.67 2.52 -0.50
CA THR A 18 -1.69 2.07 -1.46
C THR A 18 -2.29 0.74 -1.05
N PHE A 19 -3.54 0.51 -1.41
CA PHE A 19 -4.21 -0.77 -1.14
C PHE A 19 -5.23 -1.12 -2.22
N SER A 20 -5.42 -2.44 -2.44
CA SER A 20 -6.41 -2.98 -3.36
C SER A 20 -7.08 -4.21 -2.75
N HIS A 21 -8.40 -4.31 -2.88
CA HIS A 21 -9.20 -5.43 -2.39
C HIS A 21 -9.79 -6.22 -3.54
N LEU A 22 -9.74 -7.54 -3.46
CA LEU A 22 -10.52 -8.41 -4.33
C LEU A 22 -12.02 -8.24 -4.03
N SER A 23 -12.84 -8.40 -5.05
CA SER A 23 -14.29 -8.38 -4.88
C SER A 23 -14.76 -9.56 -4.04
N GLU A 24 -15.66 -9.34 -3.11
CA GLU A 24 -16.25 -10.40 -2.28
C GLU A 24 -16.93 -11.47 -3.14
N GLY A 25 -17.56 -11.08 -4.26
CA GLY A 25 -18.22 -12.01 -5.17
C GLY A 25 -17.28 -12.95 -5.96
N ILE A 26 -15.96 -12.63 -6.03
CA ILE A 26 -14.99 -13.49 -6.72
C ILE A 26 -14.51 -14.64 -5.83
N ILE A 27 -14.65 -14.54 -4.52
CA ILE A 27 -14.11 -15.52 -3.57
C ILE A 27 -14.81 -16.88 -3.66
N PRO A 28 -16.15 -16.96 -3.65
CA PRO A 28 -16.85 -18.25 -3.84
C PRO A 28 -16.50 -18.91 -5.18
N GLU A 29 -16.43 -18.15 -6.26
CA GLU A 29 -16.07 -18.64 -7.57
C GLU A 29 -14.66 -19.24 -7.58
N PHE A 30 -13.70 -18.55 -6.94
CA PHE A 30 -12.36 -19.03 -6.76
C PHE A 30 -12.33 -20.35 -5.96
N GLN A 31 -13.04 -20.44 -4.83
CA GLN A 31 -13.06 -21.62 -3.97
C GLN A 31 -13.62 -22.85 -4.70
N ILE A 32 -14.68 -22.66 -5.47
CA ILE A 32 -15.25 -23.75 -6.31
C ILE A 32 -14.25 -24.16 -7.37
N ARG A 33 -13.62 -23.20 -8.04
CA ARG A 33 -12.73 -23.46 -9.18
C ARG A 33 -11.45 -24.19 -8.78
N PHE A 34 -10.84 -23.75 -7.70
CA PHE A 34 -9.60 -24.32 -7.18
C PHE A 34 -9.83 -25.46 -6.18
N ARG A 35 -11.10 -25.84 -5.92
CA ARG A 35 -11.48 -26.90 -4.96
C ARG A 35 -10.82 -26.68 -3.59
N THR A 36 -10.90 -25.50 -3.07
CA THR A 36 -10.23 -25.07 -1.85
C THR A 36 -11.16 -24.26 -0.96
N ASN A 37 -10.88 -24.22 0.34
CA ASN A 37 -11.56 -23.35 1.30
C ASN A 37 -10.73 -22.09 1.61
N CYS A 38 -9.51 -21.98 1.05
CA CYS A 38 -8.69 -20.79 1.24
C CYS A 38 -9.19 -19.60 0.40
N ARG A 39 -8.73 -18.42 0.74
CA ARG A 39 -8.95 -17.20 -0.05
C ARG A 39 -7.87 -17.07 -1.14
N PRO A 40 -8.09 -16.26 -2.19
CA PRO A 40 -7.21 -16.28 -3.36
C PRO A 40 -5.72 -16.13 -3.07
N PHE A 41 -5.32 -15.15 -2.26
CA PHE A 41 -3.89 -14.94 -1.97
C PHE A 41 -3.28 -15.89 -0.93
N GLU A 42 -4.06 -16.76 -0.31
CA GLU A 42 -3.56 -17.89 0.48
C GLU A 42 -3.13 -19.05 -0.42
N HIS A 43 -3.68 -19.13 -1.64
CA HIS A 43 -3.35 -20.18 -2.59
C HIS A 43 -1.99 -19.94 -3.25
N PRO A 44 -1.04 -20.90 -3.20
CA PRO A 44 0.33 -20.70 -3.66
C PRO A 44 0.44 -20.23 -5.11
N VAL A 45 -0.30 -20.86 -6.03
CA VAL A 45 -0.28 -20.52 -7.47
C VAL A 45 -0.76 -19.08 -7.72
N VAL A 46 -1.80 -18.65 -7.00
CA VAL A 46 -2.32 -17.28 -7.13
C VAL A 46 -1.31 -16.26 -6.60
N ARG A 47 -0.70 -16.57 -5.46
CA ARG A 47 0.31 -15.72 -4.83
C ARG A 47 1.57 -15.61 -5.69
N GLU A 48 2.06 -16.74 -6.22
CA GLU A 48 3.21 -16.76 -7.12
C GLU A 48 2.95 -15.94 -8.38
N LYS A 49 1.77 -16.14 -9.01
CA LYS A 49 1.40 -15.39 -10.20
C LYS A 49 1.20 -13.89 -9.94
N PHE A 50 0.70 -13.53 -8.76
CA PHE A 50 0.64 -12.13 -8.37
C PHE A 50 2.03 -11.51 -8.27
N PHE A 51 3.00 -12.21 -7.65
CA PHE A 51 4.37 -11.72 -7.55
C PHE A 51 5.05 -11.58 -8.92
N GLU A 52 4.77 -12.46 -9.87
CA GLU A 52 5.29 -12.34 -11.24
C GLU A 52 4.90 -10.98 -11.88
N PHE A 53 3.61 -10.61 -11.81
CA PHE A 53 3.14 -9.32 -12.32
C PHE A 53 3.67 -8.14 -11.48
N PHE A 54 3.75 -8.33 -10.17
CA PHE A 54 4.25 -7.34 -9.22
C PHE A 54 5.71 -7.00 -9.49
N ASP A 55 6.58 -8.01 -9.52
CA ASP A 55 8.02 -7.85 -9.73
C ASP A 55 8.30 -7.24 -11.13
N ARG A 56 7.56 -7.68 -12.16
CA ARG A 56 7.65 -7.10 -13.51
C ARG A 56 7.24 -5.62 -13.54
N ALA A 57 6.21 -5.24 -12.81
CA ALA A 57 5.77 -3.85 -12.74
C ALA A 57 6.84 -2.98 -12.04
N PHE A 58 7.37 -3.40 -10.89
CA PHE A 58 8.42 -2.66 -10.19
C PHE A 58 9.75 -2.63 -10.97
N ALA A 59 10.04 -3.66 -11.75
CA ALA A 59 11.19 -3.65 -12.65
C ALA A 59 11.07 -2.60 -13.77
N TYR A 60 9.84 -2.29 -14.22
CA TYR A 60 9.59 -1.29 -15.26
C TYR A 60 9.53 0.13 -14.70
N TYR A 61 8.82 0.36 -13.59
CA TYR A 61 8.58 1.70 -13.02
C TYR A 61 9.75 2.16 -12.13
N ARG A 62 10.92 2.41 -12.75
CA ARG A 62 12.19 2.74 -12.10
C ARG A 62 12.15 4.00 -11.21
N GLY A 63 11.22 4.92 -11.47
CA GLY A 63 10.97 6.10 -10.66
C GLY A 63 10.21 5.83 -9.36
N ILE A 64 9.90 4.55 -9.04
CA ILE A 64 9.13 4.18 -7.85
C ILE A 64 9.81 3.02 -7.14
N ASP A 65 10.12 3.21 -5.87
CA ASP A 65 10.71 2.19 -5.02
C ASP A 65 9.63 1.58 -4.10
N LEU A 66 9.67 0.26 -3.94
CA LEU A 66 8.89 -0.44 -2.93
C LEU A 66 9.58 -0.28 -1.58
N VAL A 67 8.84 0.22 -0.59
CA VAL A 67 9.35 0.43 0.78
C VAL A 67 8.91 -0.69 1.71
N ASP A 68 7.66 -1.12 1.56
CA ASP A 68 7.04 -2.15 2.39
C ASP A 68 5.80 -2.73 1.71
N TYR A 69 5.40 -3.96 2.06
CA TYR A 69 4.15 -4.55 1.57
C TYR A 69 3.57 -5.61 2.51
N ALA A 70 2.27 -5.79 2.43
CA ALA A 70 1.57 -6.94 3.00
C ALA A 70 0.55 -7.48 2.01
N ILE A 71 0.59 -8.79 1.78
CA ILE A 71 -0.40 -9.52 0.99
C ILE A 71 -1.27 -10.30 1.94
N GLN A 72 -2.52 -9.86 2.04
CA GLN A 72 -3.57 -10.47 2.85
C GLN A 72 -4.35 -11.49 2.04
N PRO A 73 -5.15 -12.37 2.64
CA PRO A 73 -5.92 -13.38 1.92
C PRO A 73 -6.77 -12.85 0.75
N ASN A 74 -7.26 -11.62 0.82
CA ASN A 74 -8.13 -11.02 -0.20
C ASN A 74 -7.78 -9.57 -0.55
N HIS A 75 -6.66 -9.04 -0.09
CA HIS A 75 -6.23 -7.67 -0.40
C HIS A 75 -4.73 -7.49 -0.24
N ILE A 76 -4.23 -6.38 -0.76
CA ILE A 76 -2.82 -6.01 -0.71
C ILE A 76 -2.65 -4.60 -0.14
N HIS A 77 -1.58 -4.39 0.61
CA HIS A 77 -1.11 -3.08 1.05
C HIS A 77 0.33 -2.88 0.60
N LEU A 78 0.64 -1.70 0.09
CA LEU A 78 1.99 -1.32 -0.33
C LEU A 78 2.35 0.04 0.25
N ALA A 79 3.58 0.20 0.73
CA ALA A 79 4.21 1.49 0.89
C ALA A 79 5.18 1.69 -0.28
N ILE A 80 4.98 2.74 -1.05
CA ILE A 80 5.80 3.07 -2.21
C ILE A 80 6.35 4.49 -2.07
N LEU A 81 7.59 4.66 -2.52
CA LEU A 81 8.30 5.94 -2.51
C LEU A 81 8.57 6.36 -3.95
N THR A 82 8.02 7.51 -4.38
CA THR A 82 8.36 8.08 -5.68
C THR A 82 9.73 8.75 -5.65
N ASN A 83 10.47 8.61 -6.74
CA ASN A 83 11.76 9.24 -6.93
C ASN A 83 11.60 10.41 -7.90
N PRO A 84 11.89 11.67 -7.51
CA PRO A 84 11.86 12.79 -8.43
C PRO A 84 13.08 12.88 -9.35
N ALA A 85 14.16 12.12 -9.09
CA ALA A 85 15.34 12.16 -9.92
C ALA A 85 15.04 11.62 -11.32
N PRO A 86 15.40 12.33 -12.40
CA PRO A 86 15.18 11.87 -13.75
C PRO A 86 15.94 10.58 -14.03
N ILE A 87 15.35 9.70 -14.84
CA ILE A 87 15.96 8.45 -15.27
C ILE A 87 16.69 8.71 -16.59
N PRO A 88 17.98 8.33 -16.74
CA PRO A 88 18.69 8.46 -18.01
C PRO A 88 17.93 7.79 -19.17
N LEU A 89 17.82 8.46 -20.31
CA LEU A 89 17.01 7.94 -21.43
C LEU A 89 17.55 6.62 -21.98
N GLU A 90 18.84 6.36 -21.85
CA GLU A 90 19.48 5.08 -22.18
C GLU A 90 18.98 3.96 -21.27
N GLU A 91 18.83 4.23 -19.98
CA GLU A 91 18.23 3.27 -19.03
C GLU A 91 16.75 3.04 -19.34
N VAL A 92 16.01 4.12 -19.64
CA VAL A 92 14.59 4.03 -20.07
C VAL A 92 14.45 3.15 -21.30
N ALA A 93 15.28 3.37 -22.34
CA ALA A 93 15.27 2.59 -23.58
C ALA A 93 15.60 1.11 -23.31
N GLN A 94 16.61 0.84 -22.49
CA GLN A 94 17.01 -0.52 -22.12
C GLN A 94 15.88 -1.26 -21.38
N VAL A 95 15.28 -0.64 -20.36
CA VAL A 95 14.19 -1.24 -19.57
C VAL A 95 12.95 -1.44 -20.45
N HIS A 96 12.66 -0.48 -21.32
CA HIS A 96 11.53 -0.58 -22.25
C HIS A 96 11.71 -1.73 -23.22
N ALA A 97 12.89 -1.85 -23.85
CA ALA A 97 13.20 -2.95 -24.75
C ALA A 97 13.08 -4.33 -24.08
N GLN A 98 13.61 -4.45 -22.85
CA GLN A 98 13.57 -5.72 -22.11
C GLN A 98 12.16 -6.17 -21.69
N LEU A 99 11.27 -5.24 -21.35
CA LEU A 99 9.98 -5.57 -20.73
C LEU A 99 8.76 -5.32 -21.66
N ARG A 100 8.96 -4.64 -22.79
CA ARG A 100 7.91 -4.33 -23.76
C ARG A 100 8.20 -4.85 -25.17
N ASP A 101 9.36 -5.47 -25.39
CA ASP A 101 9.81 -5.99 -26.70
C ASP A 101 9.82 -4.91 -27.79
N GLU A 102 10.05 -3.64 -27.43
CA GLU A 102 10.14 -2.50 -28.33
C GLU A 102 11.47 -1.78 -28.12
N VAL A 103 12.27 -1.67 -29.19
CA VAL A 103 13.58 -1.00 -29.14
C VAL A 103 13.40 0.44 -29.64
N LEU A 104 13.75 1.40 -28.77
CA LEU A 104 13.75 2.83 -29.08
C LEU A 104 15.20 3.34 -29.02
N ASN A 105 15.59 4.20 -29.97
CA ASN A 105 16.91 4.78 -30.03
C ASN A 105 16.93 6.19 -29.41
N PRO A 106 17.66 6.43 -28.29
CA PRO A 106 17.74 7.76 -27.67
C PRO A 106 18.32 8.87 -28.58
N GLU A 107 19.09 8.50 -29.61
CA GLU A 107 19.68 9.44 -30.57
C GLU A 107 18.70 9.85 -31.69
N ASP A 108 17.64 9.06 -31.91
CA ASP A 108 16.60 9.43 -32.87
C ASP A 108 15.63 10.45 -32.25
N PRO A 109 15.36 11.60 -32.87
CA PRO A 109 14.51 12.64 -32.30
C PRO A 109 13.08 12.18 -31.97
N CYS A 110 12.47 11.33 -32.81
CA CYS A 110 11.12 10.83 -32.60
C CYS A 110 11.06 9.84 -31.45
N ASP A 111 12.02 8.93 -31.38
CA ASP A 111 12.14 7.97 -30.28
C ASP A 111 12.49 8.67 -28.98
N ARG A 112 13.33 9.69 -29.01
CA ARG A 112 13.68 10.51 -27.85
C ARG A 112 12.45 11.19 -27.21
N GLU A 113 11.56 11.77 -28.01
CA GLU A 113 10.32 12.36 -27.51
C GLU A 113 9.44 11.30 -26.82
N ARG A 114 9.37 10.10 -27.38
CA ARG A 114 8.66 8.97 -26.79
C ARG A 114 9.30 8.49 -25.50
N LEU A 115 10.64 8.41 -25.46
CA LEU A 115 11.38 8.01 -24.27
C LEU A 115 11.21 9.00 -23.11
N VAL A 116 11.17 10.31 -23.38
CA VAL A 116 10.87 11.33 -22.35
C VAL A 116 9.49 11.09 -21.76
N LYS A 117 8.49 10.81 -22.59
CA LYS A 117 7.14 10.52 -22.08
C LYS A 117 7.07 9.21 -21.29
N ILE A 118 7.81 8.19 -21.72
CA ILE A 118 7.92 6.91 -20.99
C ILE A 118 8.61 7.14 -19.64
N GLU A 119 9.65 7.98 -19.60
CA GLU A 119 10.34 8.36 -18.37
C GLU A 119 9.37 9.02 -17.37
N GLU A 120 8.60 10.02 -17.80
CA GLU A 120 7.55 10.64 -16.99
C GLU A 120 6.55 9.61 -16.45
N ASP A 121 6.12 8.67 -17.29
CA ASP A 121 5.18 7.61 -16.91
C ASP A 121 5.81 6.64 -15.91
N MET A 122 7.12 6.41 -15.93
CA MET A 122 7.83 5.54 -14.96
C MET A 122 7.80 6.07 -13.53
N HIS A 123 7.51 7.36 -13.32
CA HIS A 123 7.30 7.96 -11.99
C HIS A 123 5.83 7.93 -11.55
N ASN A 124 4.92 7.49 -12.41
CA ASN A 124 3.48 7.57 -12.14
C ASN A 124 2.97 6.33 -11.39
N TYR A 125 2.81 6.47 -10.08
CA TYR A 125 2.30 5.39 -9.23
C TYR A 125 0.91 4.86 -9.63
N SER A 126 0.09 5.67 -10.31
CA SER A 126 -1.22 5.21 -10.80
C SER A 126 -1.07 4.24 -11.95
N LEU A 127 -0.06 4.44 -12.81
CA LEU A 127 0.28 3.52 -13.89
C LEU A 127 0.94 2.25 -13.33
N LEU A 128 1.86 2.38 -12.36
CA LEU A 128 2.39 1.23 -11.62
C LEU A 128 1.26 0.34 -11.07
N MET A 129 0.35 0.92 -10.30
CA MET A 129 -0.76 0.16 -9.70
C MET A 129 -1.68 -0.47 -10.76
N LYS A 130 -1.88 0.19 -11.90
CA LYS A 130 -2.61 -0.37 -13.03
C LYS A 130 -1.87 -1.58 -13.63
N GLN A 131 -0.54 -1.54 -13.69
CA GLN A 131 0.28 -2.66 -14.21
C GLN A 131 0.39 -3.82 -13.21
N VAL A 132 0.31 -3.57 -11.91
CA VAL A 132 0.22 -4.63 -10.90
C VAL A 132 -1.16 -5.31 -10.94
N THR A 133 -2.23 -4.52 -10.89
CA THR A 133 -3.59 -5.06 -10.70
C THR A 133 -4.28 -5.50 -11.99
N GLY A 134 -4.01 -4.84 -13.12
CA GLY A 134 -4.68 -5.11 -14.40
C GLY A 134 -4.34 -6.48 -14.98
N PRO A 135 -3.06 -6.79 -15.27
CA PRO A 135 -2.65 -8.08 -15.82
C PRO A 135 -2.98 -9.25 -14.89
N PHE A 136 -2.78 -9.08 -13.56
CA PHE A 136 -3.21 -10.08 -12.59
C PHE A 136 -4.72 -10.32 -12.67
N GLY A 137 -5.53 -9.27 -12.71
CA GLY A 137 -6.98 -9.41 -12.82
C GLY A 137 -7.41 -10.14 -14.10
N GLN A 138 -6.79 -9.84 -15.24
CA GLN A 138 -7.05 -10.53 -16.50
C GLN A 138 -6.65 -12.01 -16.45
N TRP A 139 -5.49 -12.33 -15.89
CA TRP A 139 -5.07 -13.72 -15.69
C TRP A 139 -6.03 -14.45 -14.76
N PHE A 140 -6.37 -13.85 -13.62
CA PHE A 140 -7.23 -14.45 -12.61
C PHE A 140 -8.63 -14.77 -13.17
N MET A 141 -9.22 -13.85 -13.95
CA MET A 141 -10.49 -14.09 -14.64
C MET A 141 -10.39 -15.25 -15.63
N ARG A 142 -9.36 -15.28 -16.47
CA ARG A 142 -9.15 -16.40 -17.41
C ARG A 142 -9.06 -17.76 -16.71
N GLU A 143 -8.39 -17.81 -15.56
CA GLU A 143 -8.31 -19.03 -14.75
C GLU A 143 -9.67 -19.43 -14.18
N LEU A 144 -10.52 -18.49 -13.81
CA LEU A 144 -11.86 -18.76 -13.34
C LEU A 144 -12.81 -19.17 -14.49
N GLU A 145 -12.72 -18.54 -15.63
CA GLU A 145 -13.58 -18.77 -16.82
C GLU A 145 -13.25 -20.06 -17.58
N SER A 146 -11.98 -20.51 -17.56
CA SER A 146 -11.46 -21.59 -18.41
C SER A 146 -12.18 -22.95 -18.32
N LYS A 147 -13.19 -23.10 -17.44
CA LYS A 147 -13.97 -24.34 -17.26
C LYS A 147 -15.46 -24.08 -16.97
N ARG A 148 -16.04 -22.96 -17.34
CA ARG A 148 -17.46 -22.65 -17.10
C ARG A 148 -18.17 -22.17 -18.34
N ASP A 149 -19.45 -22.62 -18.45
CA ASP A 149 -20.44 -22.11 -19.41
C ASP A 149 -21.18 -20.87 -18.89
N ALA A 150 -20.72 -20.26 -17.78
CA ALA A 150 -21.38 -19.11 -17.16
C ALA A 150 -20.47 -17.88 -17.14
N ASP A 151 -20.99 -16.76 -17.63
CA ASP A 151 -20.34 -15.47 -17.55
C ASP A 151 -20.20 -15.00 -16.09
N ILE A 152 -18.97 -14.75 -15.66
CA ILE A 152 -18.71 -14.19 -14.34
C ILE A 152 -18.80 -12.67 -14.46
N TYR A 153 -19.90 -12.07 -14.01
CA TYR A 153 -20.13 -10.61 -14.06
C TYR A 153 -19.57 -9.87 -12.84
N CYS A 154 -18.56 -10.40 -12.15
CA CYS A 154 -17.96 -9.73 -11.00
C CYS A 154 -16.54 -9.28 -11.34
N PRO A 155 -16.22 -7.98 -11.15
CA PRO A 155 -14.86 -7.50 -11.35
C PRO A 155 -13.93 -8.15 -10.31
N VAL A 156 -12.70 -8.50 -10.70
CA VAL A 156 -11.71 -9.10 -9.77
C VAL A 156 -11.40 -8.17 -8.60
N TRP A 157 -11.24 -6.88 -8.88
CA TRP A 157 -10.99 -5.88 -7.86
C TRP A 157 -12.26 -5.12 -7.51
N CYS A 158 -12.55 -5.01 -6.22
CA CYS A 158 -13.75 -4.34 -5.70
C CYS A 158 -13.92 -2.90 -6.22
N ARG A 159 -12.77 -2.19 -6.39
CA ARG A 159 -12.71 -0.83 -6.90
C ARG A 159 -11.27 -0.48 -7.30
N ARG A 160 -11.07 0.75 -7.77
CA ARG A 160 -9.72 1.28 -7.93
C ARG A 160 -8.97 1.24 -6.60
N PHE A 161 -7.66 1.08 -6.67
CA PHE A 161 -6.83 1.11 -5.48
C PHE A 161 -7.02 2.40 -4.67
N GLY A 162 -7.01 2.28 -3.35
CA GLY A 162 -6.92 3.42 -2.43
C GLY A 162 -5.48 3.92 -2.36
N CYS A 163 -5.31 5.21 -2.06
CA CYS A 163 -4.00 5.82 -1.90
C CYS A 163 -4.07 6.88 -0.79
N THR A 164 -3.10 6.84 0.11
CA THR A 164 -2.94 7.80 1.21
C THR A 164 -1.53 8.34 1.19
N HIS A 165 -1.36 9.66 1.17
CA HIS A 165 -0.06 10.32 1.29
C HIS A 165 0.41 10.31 2.74
N LEU A 166 1.64 9.85 2.98
CA LEU A 166 2.29 9.86 4.29
C LEU A 166 3.28 11.03 4.33
N LEU A 167 2.89 12.13 4.95
CA LEU A 167 3.52 13.44 4.76
C LEU A 167 4.69 13.72 5.72
N SER A 168 4.86 12.91 6.77
CA SER A 168 5.94 13.08 7.75
C SER A 168 6.65 11.77 8.06
N ALA A 169 7.83 11.85 8.66
CA ALA A 169 8.59 10.69 9.14
C ALA A 169 7.74 9.82 10.08
N LYS A 170 7.00 10.45 10.98
CA LYS A 170 6.11 9.78 11.91
C LYS A 170 4.94 9.08 11.19
N ALA A 171 4.34 9.74 10.20
CA ALA A 171 3.30 9.13 9.37
C ALA A 171 3.86 7.95 8.55
N ALA A 172 5.10 8.04 8.07
CA ALA A 172 5.79 6.97 7.39
C ALA A 172 5.94 5.71 8.28
N VAL A 173 6.48 5.88 9.48
CA VAL A 173 6.65 4.78 10.44
C VAL A 173 5.30 4.17 10.84
N GLN A 174 4.29 5.00 11.10
CA GLN A 174 2.94 4.52 11.43
C GLN A 174 2.28 3.79 10.26
N GLY A 175 2.48 4.27 9.02
CA GLY A 175 1.97 3.62 7.82
C GLY A 175 2.60 2.25 7.58
N MET A 176 3.93 2.13 7.74
CA MET A 176 4.63 0.85 7.67
C MET A 176 4.19 -0.09 8.81
N ALA A 177 4.15 0.39 10.05
CA ALA A 177 3.67 -0.41 11.17
C ALA A 177 2.22 -0.89 10.97
N TYR A 178 1.35 -0.08 10.34
CA TYR A 178 0.02 -0.52 9.95
C TYR A 178 0.07 -1.67 8.94
N ILE A 179 0.93 -1.59 7.92
CA ILE A 179 1.13 -2.66 6.94
C ILE A 179 1.61 -3.94 7.62
N GLU A 180 2.63 -3.82 8.49
CA GLU A 180 3.21 -4.94 9.23
C GLU A 180 2.21 -5.63 10.18
N MET A 181 1.35 -4.84 10.81
CA MET A 181 0.36 -5.37 11.74
C MET A 181 -0.86 -6.00 11.05
N ASN A 182 -1.09 -5.71 9.76
CA ASN A 182 -2.25 -6.24 9.04
C ASN A 182 -2.35 -7.77 9.08
N PRO A 183 -1.30 -8.54 8.75
CA PRO A 183 -1.32 -10.00 8.85
C PRO A 183 -1.60 -10.51 10.27
N LEU A 184 -1.12 -9.78 11.27
CA LEU A 184 -1.23 -10.17 12.68
C LEU A 184 -2.63 -9.92 13.27
N ARG A 185 -3.36 -8.95 12.74
CA ARG A 185 -4.70 -8.57 13.21
C ARG A 185 -5.80 -9.53 12.76
N HIS A 186 -5.63 -10.13 11.59
CA HIS A 186 -6.68 -10.91 10.92
C HIS A 186 -6.57 -12.41 11.13
N ARG A 187 -5.69 -12.89 12.03
CA ARG A 187 -5.60 -14.31 12.34
C ARG A 187 -6.66 -14.76 13.35
N PRO A 188 -7.27 -15.95 13.13
CA PRO A 188 -8.20 -16.52 14.09
C PRO A 188 -7.53 -16.76 15.46
N LEU A 189 -8.31 -16.68 16.53
CA LEU A 189 -7.89 -17.16 17.84
C LEU A 189 -7.84 -18.68 17.86
N GLY A 190 -6.81 -19.23 18.49
CA GLY A 190 -6.58 -20.68 18.54
C GLY A 190 -5.37 -21.11 17.71
N GLU A 191 -4.99 -20.33 16.72
CA GLU A 191 -3.63 -20.39 16.20
C GLU A 191 -2.69 -19.74 17.22
N PRO A 192 -1.44 -20.23 17.40
CA PRO A 192 -0.48 -19.61 18.31
C PRO A 192 -0.45 -18.12 18.08
N PRO A 193 -0.36 -17.29 19.13
CA PRO A 193 -0.42 -15.84 19.01
C PRO A 193 0.74 -15.36 18.12
N VAL A 194 0.45 -15.24 16.84
CA VAL A 194 1.44 -14.84 15.81
C VAL A 194 1.80 -13.37 15.95
N ALA A 195 1.06 -12.62 16.75
CA ALA A 195 1.47 -11.31 17.22
C ALA A 195 2.61 -11.43 18.24
N THR A 196 3.69 -12.10 17.87
CA THR A 196 4.95 -12.07 18.61
C THR A 196 5.95 -11.23 17.81
N TYR A 197 6.89 -10.66 18.53
CA TYR A 197 8.00 -9.92 17.92
C TYR A 197 8.83 -10.84 17.00
N GLU A 198 9.03 -12.09 17.39
CA GLU A 198 9.75 -13.09 16.62
C GLU A 198 9.05 -13.40 15.29
N ALA A 199 7.73 -13.56 15.29
CA ALA A 199 6.96 -13.78 14.08
C ALA A 199 7.03 -12.58 13.14
N TRP A 200 6.96 -11.36 13.69
CA TRP A 200 7.14 -10.15 12.90
C TRP A 200 8.55 -10.08 12.29
N THR A 201 9.61 -10.35 13.08
CA THR A 201 10.99 -10.32 12.59
C THR A 201 11.21 -11.30 11.45
N LEU A 202 10.64 -12.52 11.54
CA LEU A 202 10.72 -13.52 10.44
C LEU A 202 9.99 -13.04 9.18
N MET A 203 8.81 -12.46 9.35
CA MET A 203 8.03 -11.92 8.21
C MET A 203 8.76 -10.75 7.56
N TRP A 204 9.32 -9.84 8.35
CA TRP A 204 10.11 -8.71 7.88
C TRP A 204 11.33 -9.20 7.10
N GLY A 205 12.12 -10.13 7.67
CA GLY A 205 13.29 -10.71 7.01
C GLY A 205 12.97 -11.35 5.66
N ALA A 206 11.85 -12.06 5.56
CA ALA A 206 11.43 -12.74 4.32
C ALA A 206 11.08 -11.79 3.16
N LYS A 207 10.68 -10.55 3.44
CA LYS A 207 10.30 -9.56 2.42
C LYS A 207 11.32 -8.43 2.20
N HIS A 208 12.31 -8.34 3.09
CA HIS A 208 13.27 -7.23 3.10
C HIS A 208 14.04 -7.09 1.78
N GLU A 209 14.44 -8.18 1.16
CA GLU A 209 15.17 -8.16 -0.13
C GLU A 209 14.44 -7.35 -1.22
N ARG A 210 13.10 -7.50 -1.33
CA ARG A 210 12.31 -6.72 -2.30
C ARG A 210 12.16 -5.25 -1.93
N CYS A 211 12.24 -4.93 -0.64
CA CYS A 211 12.01 -3.58 -0.11
C CYS A 211 13.30 -2.82 0.15
N GLU A 212 14.45 -3.48 0.17
CA GLU A 212 15.73 -2.95 0.65
C GLU A 212 16.08 -1.59 0.05
N LYS A 213 15.99 -1.46 -1.27
CA LYS A 213 16.31 -0.21 -1.97
C LYS A 213 15.40 0.95 -1.51
N GLY A 214 14.09 0.73 -1.51
CA GLY A 214 13.12 1.76 -1.13
C GLY A 214 13.18 2.09 0.34
N PHE A 215 13.39 1.09 1.19
CA PHE A 215 13.54 1.26 2.63
C PHE A 215 14.79 2.08 2.99
N LYS A 216 15.95 1.75 2.43
CA LYS A 216 17.21 2.49 2.63
C LYS A 216 17.06 3.95 2.18
N ARG A 217 16.41 4.16 1.05
CA ARG A 217 16.16 5.50 0.53
C ARG A 217 15.21 6.31 1.42
N LEU A 218 14.12 5.70 1.89
CA LEU A 218 13.24 6.33 2.86
C LEU A 218 13.98 6.69 4.14
N ALA A 219 14.82 5.79 4.66
CA ALA A 219 15.65 6.04 5.83
C ALA A 219 16.55 7.26 5.64
N GLN A 220 17.20 7.40 4.47
CA GLN A 220 18.03 8.57 4.15
C GLN A 220 17.22 9.88 4.07
N ILE A 221 15.99 9.84 3.59
CA ILE A 221 15.10 11.01 3.56
C ILE A 221 14.71 11.42 4.98
N ILE A 222 14.34 10.46 5.83
CA ILE A 222 13.92 10.72 7.21
C ILE A 222 15.09 11.17 8.08
N TYR A 223 16.22 10.51 7.96
CA TYR A 223 17.42 10.75 8.76
C TYR A 223 18.55 11.36 7.90
N HIS A 224 18.23 12.45 7.20
CA HIS A 224 19.22 13.16 6.37
C HIS A 224 20.44 13.58 7.21
N GLY A 225 21.63 13.44 6.63
CA GLY A 225 22.89 13.72 7.34
C GLY A 225 23.52 12.51 8.04
N TYR A 226 22.83 11.40 8.19
CA TYR A 226 23.39 10.14 8.64
C TYR A 226 23.92 9.31 7.46
N LYS A 227 24.86 8.38 7.73
CA LYS A 227 25.23 7.35 6.76
C LYS A 227 24.05 6.42 6.51
N VAL A 228 24.00 5.80 5.32
CA VAL A 228 22.87 4.95 4.88
C VAL A 228 22.57 3.86 5.92
N GLU A 229 23.59 3.14 6.37
CA GLU A 229 23.45 2.02 7.30
C GLU A 229 23.01 2.47 8.70
N GLU A 230 23.35 3.70 9.08
CA GLU A 230 22.93 4.29 10.35
C GLU A 230 21.48 4.76 10.28
N ALA A 231 21.11 5.46 9.20
CA ALA A 231 19.76 5.89 8.94
C ALA A 231 18.78 4.68 8.87
N GLU A 232 19.20 3.61 8.18
CA GLU A 232 18.44 2.35 8.12
C GLU A 232 18.22 1.75 9.49
N ARG A 233 19.27 1.64 10.32
CA ARG A 233 19.16 1.14 11.70
C ARG A 233 18.24 1.98 12.57
N LEU A 234 18.24 3.31 12.41
CA LEU A 234 17.35 4.20 13.14
C LEU A 234 15.90 3.97 12.74
N LEU A 235 15.62 3.85 11.44
CA LEU A 235 14.28 3.59 10.93
C LEU A 235 13.76 2.21 11.38
N ILE A 236 14.58 1.18 11.34
CA ILE A 236 14.24 -0.17 11.83
C ILE A 236 13.87 -0.10 13.31
N ARG A 237 14.69 0.53 14.15
CA ARG A 237 14.41 0.65 15.60
C ARG A 237 13.10 1.37 15.91
N GLU A 238 12.78 2.42 15.14
CA GLU A 238 11.53 3.15 15.33
C GLU A 238 10.31 2.32 14.87
N LEU A 239 10.46 1.57 13.78
CA LEU A 239 9.45 0.63 13.30
C LEU A 239 9.24 -0.50 14.32
N GLU A 240 10.31 -1.13 14.81
CA GLU A 240 10.28 -2.16 15.86
C GLU A 240 9.54 -1.68 17.10
N ARG A 241 9.87 -0.49 17.60
CA ARG A 241 9.21 0.11 18.75
C ARG A 241 7.71 0.31 18.51
N THR A 242 7.35 0.75 17.31
CA THR A 242 5.95 1.03 16.96
C THR A 242 5.14 -0.24 16.78
N VAL A 243 5.71 -1.24 16.11
CA VAL A 243 5.11 -2.58 15.96
C VAL A 243 4.99 -3.27 17.33
N GLY A 244 6.04 -3.23 18.16
CA GLY A 244 6.01 -3.83 19.51
C GLY A 244 4.88 -3.26 20.37
N ARG A 245 4.73 -1.93 20.43
CA ARG A 245 3.59 -1.30 21.12
C ARG A 245 2.24 -1.73 20.57
N SER A 246 2.13 -1.88 19.27
CA SER A 246 0.88 -2.30 18.64
C SER A 246 0.55 -3.77 18.90
N ILE A 247 1.56 -4.64 18.99
CA ILE A 247 1.41 -6.05 19.39
C ILE A 247 0.87 -6.13 20.83
N GLU A 248 1.48 -5.41 21.75
CA GLU A 248 1.06 -5.39 23.16
C GLU A 248 -0.38 -4.88 23.31
N GLU A 249 -0.71 -3.78 22.64
CA GLU A 249 -2.05 -3.21 22.66
C GLU A 249 -3.08 -4.18 22.05
N THR A 250 -2.73 -4.86 20.96
CA THR A 250 -3.60 -5.86 20.33
C THR A 250 -3.87 -7.03 21.26
N ARG A 251 -2.84 -7.49 22.00
CA ARG A 251 -2.98 -8.55 23.02
C ARG A 251 -3.88 -8.10 24.17
N ARG A 252 -3.63 -6.92 24.71
CA ARG A 252 -4.44 -6.34 25.80
C ARG A 252 -5.91 -6.26 25.40
N ARG A 253 -6.23 -5.70 24.25
CA ARG A 253 -7.63 -5.59 23.77
C ARG A 253 -8.28 -6.94 23.54
N ARG A 254 -7.56 -7.93 23.02
CA ARG A 254 -8.09 -9.29 22.89
C ARG A 254 -8.41 -9.92 24.25
N GLN A 255 -7.56 -9.72 25.22
CA GLN A 255 -7.80 -10.19 26.58
C GLN A 255 -9.05 -9.54 27.18
N GLU A 256 -9.19 -8.22 27.05
CA GLU A 256 -10.38 -7.48 27.47
C GLU A 256 -11.67 -7.98 26.77
N MET A 257 -11.58 -8.34 25.48
CA MET A 257 -12.73 -8.92 24.76
C MET A 257 -13.14 -10.28 25.35
N ILE A 258 -12.16 -11.14 25.65
CA ILE A 258 -12.41 -12.45 26.29
C ILE A 258 -13.07 -12.25 27.67
N GLU A 259 -12.53 -11.38 28.50
CA GLU A 259 -13.05 -11.07 29.84
C GLU A 259 -14.48 -10.50 29.79
N ASN A 260 -14.82 -9.77 28.74
CA ASN A 260 -16.17 -9.22 28.53
C ASN A 260 -17.10 -10.15 27.74
N GLY A 261 -16.70 -11.41 27.46
CA GLY A 261 -17.52 -12.39 26.73
C GLY A 261 -17.79 -12.03 25.27
N LEU A 262 -16.93 -11.18 24.68
CA LEU A 262 -17.02 -10.80 23.27
C LEU A 262 -16.26 -11.83 22.41
N ASP A 263 -16.68 -11.98 21.14
CA ASP A 263 -16.00 -12.85 20.19
C ASP A 263 -14.55 -12.40 19.97
N PRO A 264 -13.57 -13.15 20.46
CA PRO A 264 -12.17 -12.81 20.35
C PRO A 264 -11.62 -12.94 18.92
N ASN A 265 -12.38 -13.53 17.97
CA ASN A 265 -12.03 -13.61 16.55
C ASN A 265 -12.39 -12.32 15.81
N ARG A 266 -13.12 -11.41 16.43
CA ARG A 266 -13.33 -10.10 15.83
C ARG A 266 -11.98 -9.40 15.60
N PRO A 267 -11.80 -8.74 14.44
CA PRO A 267 -10.61 -7.94 14.20
C PRO A 267 -10.41 -6.91 15.31
N VAL A 268 -9.28 -7.00 16.00
CA VAL A 268 -8.92 -5.98 17.01
C VAL A 268 -8.27 -4.82 16.29
N THR A 269 -8.89 -3.66 16.36
CA THR A 269 -8.28 -2.41 15.91
C THR A 269 -7.16 -2.04 16.88
N GLY A 270 -5.92 -2.09 16.42
CA GLY A 270 -4.76 -1.69 17.23
C GLY A 270 -4.60 -0.17 17.33
N CYS A 271 -3.66 0.29 18.13
CA CYS A 271 -3.32 1.71 18.30
C CYS A 271 -2.85 2.43 17.04
N ILE A 272 -2.53 1.68 15.98
CA ILE A 272 -2.15 2.23 14.68
C ILE A 272 -3.39 2.59 13.82
N ASP A 273 -4.58 2.13 14.18
CA ASP A 273 -5.80 2.57 13.52
C ASP A 273 -6.11 4.02 13.94
N LEU A 274 -5.74 4.94 13.09
CA LEU A 274 -6.27 6.29 13.13
C LEU A 274 -7.77 6.19 12.81
N ASN A 275 -8.59 6.11 13.86
CA ASN A 275 -10.02 6.01 13.68
C ASN A 275 -10.64 7.40 13.49
N HIS A 276 -11.42 7.54 12.43
CA HIS A 276 -12.37 8.65 12.30
C HIS A 276 -13.42 8.54 13.44
N PRO A 277 -13.95 9.66 13.97
CA PRO A 277 -15.06 9.65 14.93
C PRO A 277 -16.27 8.80 14.51
N GLY A 278 -16.42 8.47 13.22
CA GLY A 278 -17.39 7.54 12.67
C GLY A 278 -16.94 6.08 12.58
N GLY A 279 -15.86 5.66 13.28
CA GLY A 279 -15.40 4.26 13.31
C GLY A 279 -14.69 3.77 12.05
N CYS A 280 -14.25 4.69 11.19
CA CYS A 280 -13.59 4.32 9.93
C CYS A 280 -12.07 4.43 10.00
N PRO A 281 -11.32 3.37 9.64
CA PRO A 281 -9.87 3.41 9.63
C PRO A 281 -9.36 4.48 8.64
N VAL A 282 -8.56 5.41 9.12
CA VAL A 282 -8.03 6.53 8.35
C VAL A 282 -7.19 6.07 7.16
N PHE A 283 -6.43 4.98 7.32
CA PHE A 283 -5.66 4.38 6.22
C PHE A 283 -6.53 3.83 5.07
N ARG A 284 -7.82 3.62 5.29
CA ARG A 284 -8.76 3.19 4.24
C ARG A 284 -9.49 4.34 3.56
N ARG A 285 -9.62 5.50 4.23
CA ARG A 285 -10.39 6.64 3.72
C ARG A 285 -9.64 7.97 3.79
N GLY A 286 -8.51 8.04 4.50
CA GLY A 286 -7.66 9.23 4.56
C GLY A 286 -6.98 9.47 3.22
N PHE A 287 -6.93 10.74 2.81
CA PHE A 287 -6.23 11.17 1.61
C PHE A 287 -4.76 11.48 1.91
N ALA A 288 -4.49 12.04 3.08
CA ALA A 288 -3.16 12.35 3.57
C ALA A 288 -3.11 12.21 5.10
N ILE A 289 -1.96 11.80 5.61
CA ILE A 289 -1.68 11.66 7.03
C ILE A 289 -0.36 12.36 7.33
N GLY A 290 -0.34 13.18 8.38
CA GLY A 290 0.82 13.92 8.84
C GLY A 290 0.53 14.65 10.13
N GLU A 291 1.45 15.47 10.60
CA GLU A 291 1.15 16.47 11.61
C GLU A 291 0.25 17.56 11.01
N PHE A 292 -0.44 18.33 11.83
CA PHE A 292 -1.40 19.33 11.33
C PHE A 292 -0.75 20.29 10.31
N GLN A 293 0.47 20.73 10.59
CA GLN A 293 1.21 21.64 9.69
C GLN A 293 1.50 20.99 8.33
N ASP A 294 1.87 19.70 8.29
CA ASP A 294 2.10 18.97 7.03
C ASP A 294 0.83 18.91 6.18
N LEU A 295 -0.32 18.69 6.83
CA LEU A 295 -1.63 18.68 6.15
C LEU A 295 -2.01 20.05 5.61
N GLU A 296 -1.73 21.11 6.36
CA GLU A 296 -1.95 22.50 5.91
C GLU A 296 -1.09 22.84 4.69
N ASP A 297 0.19 22.55 4.75
CA ASP A 297 1.11 22.78 3.64
C ASP A 297 0.73 21.98 2.40
N PHE A 298 0.35 20.73 2.60
CA PHE A 298 -0.17 19.88 1.53
C PHE A 298 -1.45 20.46 0.92
N SER A 299 -2.41 20.88 1.75
CA SER A 299 -3.66 21.46 1.29
C SER A 299 -3.47 22.78 0.53
N ARG A 300 -2.59 23.66 1.03
CA ARG A 300 -2.26 24.94 0.37
C ARG A 300 -1.59 24.71 -0.98
N ARG A 301 -0.64 23.76 -1.07
CA ARG A 301 0.04 23.46 -2.35
C ARG A 301 -0.91 22.92 -3.41
N HIS A 302 -1.83 22.00 -3.04
CA HIS A 302 -2.65 21.31 -4.02
C HIS A 302 -4.00 21.95 -4.30
N TRP A 303 -4.54 22.71 -3.34
CA TRP A 303 -5.88 23.31 -3.47
C TRP A 303 -5.91 24.82 -3.26
N GLY A 304 -4.75 25.44 -2.99
CA GLY A 304 -4.63 26.87 -2.75
C GLY A 304 -5.36 27.39 -1.51
N ARG A 305 -5.74 26.51 -0.58
CA ARG A 305 -6.54 26.85 0.61
C ARG A 305 -6.10 26.09 1.85
N PRO A 306 -6.34 26.65 3.06
CA PRO A 306 -6.00 26.00 4.31
C PRO A 306 -6.88 24.76 4.54
N VAL A 307 -6.42 23.89 5.44
CA VAL A 307 -7.20 22.74 5.93
C VAL A 307 -8.38 23.24 6.74
N GLN A 308 -9.55 22.67 6.49
CA GLN A 308 -10.74 22.94 7.29
C GLN A 308 -10.73 21.99 8.51
N PRO A 309 -10.86 22.50 9.75
CA PRO A 309 -10.78 21.68 10.96
C PRO A 309 -11.80 20.52 11.02
N ASP A 310 -13.00 20.70 10.46
CA ASP A 310 -14.04 19.70 10.34
C ASP A 310 -13.70 18.52 9.40
N ARG A 311 -12.61 18.66 8.64
CA ARG A 311 -12.09 17.64 7.72
C ARG A 311 -10.84 16.93 8.21
N VAL A 312 -10.39 17.26 9.41
CA VAL A 312 -9.23 16.67 10.04
C VAL A 312 -9.67 15.74 11.17
N CYS A 313 -9.21 14.52 11.11
CA CYS A 313 -9.35 13.58 12.21
C CYS A 313 -8.02 13.47 12.93
N VAL A 314 -8.05 13.70 14.22
CA VAL A 314 -6.88 13.56 15.09
C VAL A 314 -6.78 12.11 15.56
N SER A 315 -5.57 11.59 15.61
CA SER A 315 -5.31 10.25 16.13
C SER A 315 -5.69 10.13 17.62
N VAL A 316 -6.38 9.06 17.95
CA VAL A 316 -6.78 8.76 19.32
C VAL A 316 -5.65 8.09 20.14
N ASP A 317 -4.58 7.66 19.44
CA ASP A 317 -3.44 6.95 20.06
C ASP A 317 -2.41 7.86 20.73
N GLY A 318 -2.68 9.16 20.81
CA GLY A 318 -1.74 10.15 21.37
C GLY A 318 -0.53 10.44 20.47
N SER A 319 -0.49 9.91 19.24
CA SER A 319 0.61 10.18 18.30
C SER A 319 0.67 11.63 17.82
N GLY A 320 -0.43 12.38 17.96
CA GLY A 320 -0.57 13.73 17.42
C GLY A 320 -0.65 13.77 15.88
N LEU A 321 -0.75 12.61 15.23
CA LEU A 321 -0.98 12.55 13.79
C LEU A 321 -2.43 12.93 13.48
N CYS A 322 -2.59 13.63 12.39
CA CYS A 322 -3.86 14.03 11.83
C CYS A 322 -4.06 13.36 10.47
N SER A 323 -5.30 13.19 10.07
CA SER A 323 -5.61 12.77 8.70
C SER A 323 -6.57 13.74 8.04
N LEU A 324 -6.32 14.00 6.78
CA LEU A 324 -7.21 14.74 5.92
C LEU A 324 -8.15 13.78 5.20
N VAL A 325 -9.45 13.90 5.49
CA VAL A 325 -10.49 13.11 4.82
C VAL A 325 -10.93 13.86 3.56
N SER A 326 -10.94 13.16 2.43
CA SER A 326 -11.37 13.76 1.17
C SER A 326 -12.79 14.33 1.30
N PRO A 327 -13.03 15.57 0.82
CA PRO A 327 -14.36 16.22 0.86
C PRO A 327 -15.50 15.43 0.22
N ARG A 328 -15.19 14.38 -0.52
CA ARG A 328 -16.17 13.53 -1.23
C ARG A 328 -16.50 12.23 -0.50
N GLY A 329 -15.92 11.97 0.67
CA GLY A 329 -16.18 10.77 1.47
C GLY A 329 -17.39 10.85 2.40
N ILE A 330 -17.97 12.04 2.59
CA ILE A 330 -19.04 12.28 3.58
C ILE A 330 -20.46 12.11 2.97
N GLY A 331 -20.58 11.59 1.80
CA GLY A 331 -21.91 11.50 1.23
C GLY A 331 -22.08 10.43 0.18
N THR A 332 -21.93 9.21 0.52
CA THR A 332 -22.64 8.06 -0.08
C THR A 332 -22.04 6.77 0.53
N GLU A 333 -22.59 6.32 1.61
CA GLU A 333 -22.60 4.90 1.91
C GLU A 333 -23.36 4.19 0.79
N ARG A 334 -22.67 3.80 -0.25
CA ARG A 334 -23.11 2.66 -1.05
C ARG A 334 -22.44 1.44 -0.41
N ARG A 335 -23.26 0.71 0.33
CA ARG A 335 -22.96 -0.65 0.76
C ARG A 335 -22.51 -1.43 -0.48
N CYS A 336 -21.31 -1.98 -0.43
CA CYS A 336 -20.91 -3.08 -1.31
C CYS A 336 -21.52 -4.36 -0.79
#